data_0b6b2dadd242b313b02e699e343a6937
#
_entry.id   0b6b2dadd242b313b02e699e343a6937
#
_cell.length_a   1.000
_cell.length_b   1.000
_cell.length_c   1.000
_cell.angle_alpha   90.00
_cell.angle_beta   90.00
_cell.angle_gamma   90.00
#
_symmetry.space_group_name_H-M   'P 1'
#
loop_
_entity.id
_entity.type
_entity.pdbx_description
1 polymer ?
#
loop_
_entity_poly.entity_id
_entity_poly.type
_entity_poly.pdbx_seq_one_letter_code
_entity_poly.pdbx_strand_id
1 'polypeptide(L)'
;MTRSQTPPKQMAKKLVRLLRVERPDYQYLKKVFQHTRSILAISPAKMQKRLPELLTDHELVGFYEAVWHARNPTHMIMIKLLIYTGLRNAELARVRLQDVDLDHCQLHVAQGKSSKDRSVLFPSSFRGELGQYIHGHCARRAVFLFESNRLMTDVS
;
A
#
# COMPACT_ATOMS: atom_id res chain seq x y z
N MET A 1 31.46 34.11 1.15
CA MET A 1 31.44 33.68 -0.28
C MET A 1 30.83 32.28 -0.34
N THR A 2 29.56 32.15 -0.64
CA THR A 2 28.87 30.86 -0.82
C THR A 2 29.31 30.23 -2.11
N ARG A 3 30.13 29.17 -2.06
CA ARG A 3 30.51 28.39 -3.25
C ARG A 3 29.26 27.82 -3.88
N SER A 4 28.94 28.22 -5.10
CA SER A 4 27.86 27.63 -5.89
C SER A 4 28.15 26.13 -6.09
N GLN A 5 27.25 25.28 -5.67
CA GLN A 5 27.38 23.82 -5.83
C GLN A 5 27.11 23.44 -7.29
N THR A 6 27.92 22.53 -7.82
CA THR A 6 27.65 21.93 -9.13
C THR A 6 26.30 21.19 -9.10
N PRO A 7 25.41 21.36 -10.11
CA PRO A 7 24.16 20.66 -10.18
C PRO A 7 24.33 19.15 -10.00
N PRO A 8 23.50 18.46 -9.18
CA PRO A 8 23.67 17.04 -8.84
C PRO A 8 23.79 16.13 -10.08
N LYS A 9 23.05 16.42 -11.15
CA LYS A 9 23.10 15.65 -12.41
C LYS A 9 24.47 15.73 -13.09
N GLN A 10 25.12 16.88 -13.03
CA GLN A 10 26.48 17.07 -13.61
C GLN A 10 27.51 16.36 -12.75
N MET A 11 27.41 16.45 -11.42
CA MET A 11 28.30 15.74 -10.51
C MET A 11 28.15 14.23 -10.68
N ALA A 12 26.91 13.70 -10.81
CA ALA A 12 26.66 12.30 -11.09
C ALA A 12 27.34 11.83 -12.38
N LYS A 13 27.32 12.63 -13.46
CA LYS A 13 28.04 12.29 -14.70
C LYS A 13 29.55 12.17 -14.50
N LYS A 14 30.15 13.02 -13.64
CA LYS A 14 31.58 12.91 -13.28
C LYS A 14 31.85 11.64 -12.50
N LEU A 15 31.02 11.33 -11.50
CA LEU A 15 31.15 10.10 -10.72
C LEU A 15 30.98 8.82 -11.55
N VAL A 16 30.07 8.80 -12.52
CA VAL A 16 29.88 7.66 -13.44
C VAL A 16 31.18 7.35 -14.20
N ARG A 17 31.95 8.35 -14.61
CA ARG A 17 33.25 8.11 -15.30
C ARG A 17 34.25 7.38 -14.42
N LEU A 18 34.28 7.68 -13.11
CA LEU A 18 35.16 7.01 -12.15
C LEU A 18 34.67 5.59 -11.82
N LEU A 19 33.36 5.45 -11.63
CA LEU A 19 32.77 4.17 -11.20
C LEU A 19 32.64 3.15 -12.34
N ARG A 20 32.63 3.60 -13.61
CA ARG A 20 32.44 2.72 -14.77
C ARG A 20 33.51 1.65 -14.90
N VAL A 21 34.72 1.93 -14.47
CA VAL A 21 35.87 1.01 -14.52
C VAL A 21 35.63 -0.18 -13.57
N GLU A 22 34.95 0.06 -12.43
CA GLU A 22 34.68 -0.95 -11.42
C GLU A 22 33.50 -1.88 -11.78
N ARG A 23 32.78 -1.63 -12.88
CA ARG A 23 31.57 -2.37 -13.30
C ARG A 23 30.61 -2.62 -12.13
N PRO A 24 30.17 -1.56 -11.43
CA PRO A 24 29.46 -1.69 -10.16
C PRO A 24 28.07 -2.29 -10.34
N ASP A 25 27.71 -3.22 -9.45
CA ASP A 25 26.33 -3.62 -9.25
C ASP A 25 25.58 -2.66 -8.30
N TYR A 26 24.30 -2.90 -8.10
CA TYR A 26 23.48 -2.06 -7.21
C TYR A 26 23.97 -2.09 -5.76
N GLN A 27 24.42 -3.25 -5.26
CA GLN A 27 24.86 -3.39 -3.87
C GLN A 27 26.19 -2.66 -3.64
N TYR A 28 27.09 -2.73 -4.59
CA TYR A 28 28.34 -1.98 -4.58
C TYR A 28 28.09 -0.48 -4.53
N LEU A 29 27.25 0.05 -5.44
CA LEU A 29 26.89 1.47 -5.47
C LEU A 29 26.24 1.93 -4.16
N LYS A 30 25.35 1.13 -3.62
CA LYS A 30 24.70 1.43 -2.32
C LYS A 30 25.74 1.59 -1.20
N LYS A 31 26.72 0.69 -1.12
CA LYS A 31 27.81 0.76 -0.15
C LYS A 31 28.71 1.96 -0.38
N VAL A 32 29.13 2.22 -1.63
CA VAL A 32 29.96 3.37 -2.00
C VAL A 32 29.28 4.66 -1.53
N PHE A 33 28.00 4.87 -1.85
CA PHE A 33 27.29 6.07 -1.43
C PHE A 33 27.05 6.15 0.07
N GLN A 34 26.96 5.01 0.76
CA GLN A 34 26.89 4.97 2.22
C GLN A 34 28.20 5.45 2.84
N HIS A 35 29.35 4.94 2.39
CA HIS A 35 30.67 5.38 2.86
C HIS A 35 30.97 6.83 2.48
N THR A 36 30.60 7.27 1.27
CA THR A 36 30.75 8.67 0.86
C THR A 36 30.01 9.62 1.81
N ARG A 37 28.76 9.29 2.19
CA ARG A 37 28.03 10.10 3.19
C ARG A 37 28.73 10.11 4.54
N SER A 38 29.27 8.98 4.97
CA SER A 38 30.00 8.87 6.23
C SER A 38 31.28 9.72 6.21
N ILE A 39 32.06 9.65 5.14
CA ILE A 39 33.31 10.42 4.98
C ILE A 39 33.02 11.93 4.93
N LEU A 40 31.94 12.33 4.26
CA LEU A 40 31.52 13.73 4.18
C LEU A 40 30.78 14.23 5.44
N ALA A 41 30.60 13.37 6.44
CA ALA A 41 29.81 13.64 7.64
C ALA A 41 28.38 14.15 7.35
N ILE A 42 27.78 13.72 6.23
CA ILE A 42 26.46 14.13 5.81
C ILE A 42 25.43 13.09 6.32
N SER A 43 24.55 13.51 7.20
CA SER A 43 23.39 12.73 7.63
C SER A 43 22.09 13.37 7.10
N PRO A 44 21.09 12.57 6.73
CA PRO A 44 19.78 13.13 6.38
C PRO A 44 19.22 13.86 7.62
N ALA A 45 18.64 15.04 7.38
CA ALA A 45 17.93 15.75 8.43
C ALA A 45 16.87 14.79 9.02
N LYS A 46 16.86 14.63 10.35
CA LYS A 46 15.83 13.86 11.04
C LYS A 46 14.50 14.59 10.84
N MET A 47 13.74 14.18 9.83
CA MET A 47 12.35 14.61 9.75
C MET A 47 11.62 14.04 10.97
N GLN A 48 11.09 14.93 11.79
CA GLN A 48 10.17 14.51 12.85
C GLN A 48 8.97 13.83 12.17
N LYS A 49 8.90 12.52 12.34
CA LYS A 49 7.69 11.78 11.92
C LYS A 49 6.58 12.20 12.87
N ARG A 50 5.74 13.13 12.42
CA ARG A 50 4.47 13.37 13.12
C ARG A 50 3.66 12.07 13.02
N LEU A 51 3.18 11.60 14.16
CA LEU A 51 2.16 10.56 14.17
C LEU A 51 0.93 11.09 13.45
N PRO A 52 0.29 10.30 12.59
CA PRO A 52 -0.99 10.70 12.00
C PRO A 52 -1.98 10.95 13.14
N GLU A 53 -2.80 11.97 12.99
CA GLU A 53 -3.95 12.15 13.87
C GLU A 53 -4.90 10.96 13.67
N LEU A 54 -5.26 10.33 14.77
CA LEU A 54 -6.22 9.24 14.76
C LEU A 54 -7.62 9.82 14.98
N LEU A 55 -8.60 9.25 14.30
CA LEU A 55 -10.00 9.58 14.53
C LEU A 55 -10.37 9.23 15.97
N THR A 56 -11.12 10.12 16.60
CA THR A 56 -11.77 9.84 17.88
C THR A 56 -12.92 8.85 17.66
N ASP A 57 -13.37 8.19 18.73
CA ASP A 57 -14.51 7.27 18.65
C ASP A 57 -15.77 7.95 18.09
N HIS A 58 -16.01 9.21 18.45
CA HIS A 58 -17.13 9.99 17.93
C HIS A 58 -17.02 10.26 16.43
N GLU A 59 -15.84 10.62 15.94
CA GLU A 59 -15.61 10.84 14.51
C GLU A 59 -15.71 9.53 13.73
N LEU A 60 -15.29 8.42 14.33
CA LEU A 60 -15.41 7.10 13.73
C LEU A 60 -16.88 6.68 13.57
N VAL A 61 -17.72 6.92 14.59
CA VAL A 61 -19.17 6.67 14.51
C VAL A 61 -19.79 7.53 13.41
N GLY A 62 -19.51 8.84 13.40
CA GLY A 62 -20.03 9.74 12.36
C GLY A 62 -19.59 9.33 10.95
N PHE A 63 -18.37 8.83 10.80
CA PHE A 63 -17.89 8.31 9.53
C PHE A 63 -18.66 7.04 9.08
N TYR A 64 -18.94 6.11 10.01
CA TYR A 64 -19.76 4.94 9.72
C TYR A 64 -21.18 5.32 9.31
N GLU A 65 -21.80 6.27 10.01
CA GLU A 65 -23.13 6.77 9.66
C GLU A 65 -23.17 7.39 8.27
N ALA A 66 -22.18 8.22 7.93
CA ALA A 66 -22.06 8.82 6.60
C ALA A 66 -21.96 7.75 5.49
N VAL A 67 -21.16 6.72 5.72
CA VAL A 67 -21.01 5.60 4.76
C VAL A 67 -22.29 4.78 4.65
N TRP A 68 -22.99 4.57 5.77
CA TRP A 68 -24.28 3.88 5.81
C TRP A 68 -25.35 4.66 5.02
N HIS A 69 -25.41 5.97 5.21
CA HIS A 69 -26.35 6.84 4.49
C HIS A 69 -26.08 6.91 2.99
N ALA A 70 -24.83 6.72 2.56
CA ALA A 70 -24.49 6.63 1.13
C ALA A 70 -25.10 5.42 0.42
N ARG A 71 -25.64 4.44 1.16
CA ARG A 71 -26.31 3.22 0.67
C ARG A 71 -25.50 2.45 -0.39
N ASN A 72 -24.18 2.53 -0.34
CA ASN A 72 -23.30 1.81 -1.24
C ASN A 72 -22.69 0.61 -0.52
N PRO A 73 -23.14 -0.61 -0.82
CA PRO A 73 -22.65 -1.81 -0.14
C PRO A 73 -21.15 -2.03 -0.35
N THR A 74 -20.63 -1.67 -1.51
CA THR A 74 -19.19 -1.79 -1.80
C THR A 74 -18.36 -0.93 -0.85
N HIS A 75 -18.76 0.32 -0.63
CA HIS A 75 -18.05 1.21 0.30
C HIS A 75 -18.12 0.70 1.74
N MET A 76 -19.28 0.17 2.16
CA MET A 76 -19.44 -0.40 3.49
C MET A 76 -18.50 -1.59 3.71
N ILE A 77 -18.46 -2.53 2.78
CA ILE A 77 -17.56 -3.69 2.86
C ILE A 77 -16.09 -3.29 2.83
N MET A 78 -15.70 -2.34 1.96
CA MET A 78 -14.33 -1.82 1.92
C MET A 78 -13.88 -1.28 3.27
N ILE A 79 -14.69 -0.42 3.87
CA ILE A 79 -14.36 0.24 5.13
C ILE A 79 -14.31 -0.76 6.28
N LYS A 80 -15.27 -1.66 6.37
CA LYS A 80 -15.25 -2.72 7.38
C LYS A 80 -14.01 -3.61 7.26
N LEU A 81 -13.64 -4.00 6.03
CA LEU A 81 -12.39 -4.75 5.82
C LEU A 81 -11.16 -3.97 6.27
N LEU A 82 -11.04 -2.69 5.92
CA LEU A 82 -9.92 -1.87 6.37
C LEU A 82 -9.81 -1.80 7.88
N ILE A 83 -10.94 -1.59 8.56
CA ILE A 83 -10.97 -1.45 10.03
C ILE A 83 -10.67 -2.78 10.72
N TYR A 84 -11.28 -3.87 10.28
CA TYR A 84 -11.12 -5.17 10.94
C TYR A 84 -9.75 -5.80 10.68
N THR A 85 -9.17 -5.59 9.50
CA THR A 85 -7.98 -6.32 9.08
C THR A 85 -6.71 -5.48 9.06
N GLY A 86 -6.83 -4.16 9.15
CA GLY A 86 -5.68 -3.26 9.03
C GLY A 86 -4.97 -3.32 7.68
N LEU A 87 -5.68 -3.70 6.61
CA LEU A 87 -5.15 -3.70 5.25
C LEU A 87 -4.73 -2.30 4.82
N ARG A 88 -3.68 -2.22 4.02
CA ARG A 88 -3.36 -0.99 3.31
C ARG A 88 -4.31 -0.80 2.13
N ASN A 89 -4.59 0.44 1.76
CA ASN A 89 -5.46 0.73 0.61
C ASN A 89 -5.02 0.01 -0.67
N ALA A 90 -3.72 -0.02 -0.96
CA ALA A 90 -3.18 -0.75 -2.11
C ALA A 90 -3.30 -2.28 -2.00
N GLU A 91 -3.33 -2.83 -0.80
CA GLU A 91 -3.57 -4.25 -0.56
C GLU A 91 -5.05 -4.56 -0.77
N LEU A 92 -5.95 -3.74 -0.20
CA LEU A 92 -7.39 -3.88 -0.37
C LEU A 92 -7.80 -3.89 -1.85
N ALA A 93 -7.25 -2.98 -2.65
CA ALA A 93 -7.52 -2.89 -4.09
C ALA A 93 -7.08 -4.13 -4.90
N ARG A 94 -6.21 -4.97 -4.31
CA ARG A 94 -5.67 -6.19 -4.96
C ARG A 94 -6.21 -7.48 -4.37
N VAL A 95 -7.15 -7.41 -3.43
CA VAL A 95 -7.77 -8.60 -2.84
C VAL A 95 -8.53 -9.35 -3.93
N ARG A 96 -8.18 -10.61 -4.11
CA ARG A 96 -8.88 -11.51 -5.03
C ARG A 96 -9.97 -12.26 -4.30
N LEU A 97 -11.00 -12.69 -5.01
CA LEU A 97 -12.07 -13.51 -4.43
C LEU A 97 -11.54 -14.82 -3.83
N GLN A 98 -10.56 -15.43 -4.49
CA GLN A 98 -9.92 -16.66 -4.01
C GLN A 98 -9.09 -16.49 -2.72
N ASP A 99 -8.72 -15.25 -2.38
CA ASP A 99 -7.94 -14.95 -1.18
C ASP A 99 -8.83 -14.80 0.06
N VAL A 100 -10.15 -14.82 -0.11
CA VAL A 100 -11.14 -14.70 0.97
C VAL A 100 -11.60 -16.09 1.42
N ASP A 101 -11.23 -16.48 2.63
CA ASP A 101 -11.68 -17.69 3.28
C ASP A 101 -12.77 -17.33 4.30
N LEU A 102 -14.03 -17.53 3.89
CA LEU A 102 -15.18 -17.25 4.73
C LEU A 102 -15.32 -18.26 5.86
N ASP A 103 -14.87 -19.50 5.70
CA ASP A 103 -15.05 -20.55 6.71
C ASP A 103 -14.12 -20.32 7.90
N HIS A 104 -12.91 -19.92 7.66
CA HIS A 104 -11.94 -19.60 8.71
C HIS A 104 -11.90 -18.10 9.06
N CYS A 105 -12.79 -17.26 8.46
CA CYS A 105 -12.83 -15.81 8.68
C CYS A 105 -11.47 -15.14 8.49
N GLN A 106 -10.78 -15.50 7.42
CA GLN A 106 -9.44 -14.98 7.11
C GLN A 106 -9.33 -14.50 5.68
N LEU A 107 -8.36 -13.59 5.46
CA LEU A 107 -8.00 -13.05 4.17
C LEU A 107 -6.51 -13.24 3.94
N HIS A 108 -6.15 -13.82 2.81
CA HIS A 108 -4.76 -13.94 2.38
C HIS A 108 -4.30 -12.68 1.65
N VAL A 109 -3.22 -12.07 2.13
CA VAL A 109 -2.63 -10.85 1.55
C VAL A 109 -1.34 -11.22 0.86
N ALA A 110 -1.40 -11.36 -0.46
CA ALA A 110 -0.21 -11.60 -1.27
C ALA A 110 0.60 -10.30 -1.46
N GLN A 111 1.93 -10.42 -1.47
CA GLN A 111 2.86 -9.32 -1.75
C GLN A 111 2.68 -8.09 -0.84
N GLY A 112 2.53 -8.29 0.46
CA GLY A 112 2.59 -7.23 1.44
C GLY A 112 3.90 -6.44 1.39
N LYS A 113 4.07 -5.46 2.30
CA LYS A 113 5.31 -4.68 2.42
C LYS A 113 6.51 -5.63 2.55
N SER A 114 7.49 -5.51 1.64
CA SER A 114 8.68 -6.38 1.51
C SER A 114 8.40 -7.76 0.90
N SER A 115 7.38 -7.89 0.03
CA SER A 115 7.02 -9.14 -0.68
C SER A 115 6.78 -10.34 0.24
N LYS A 116 6.27 -10.10 1.45
CA LYS A 116 5.89 -11.16 2.39
C LYS A 116 4.37 -11.32 2.39
N ASP A 117 3.93 -12.52 2.16
CA ASP A 117 2.52 -12.91 2.26
C ASP A 117 2.13 -13.02 3.73
N ARG A 118 0.89 -12.69 4.04
CA ARG A 118 0.32 -12.85 5.38
C ARG A 118 -1.17 -13.14 5.30
N SER A 119 -1.69 -13.85 6.28
CA SER A 119 -3.13 -13.95 6.51
C SER A 119 -3.54 -12.96 7.60
N VAL A 120 -4.69 -12.33 7.42
CA VAL A 120 -5.33 -11.45 8.40
C VAL A 120 -6.71 -11.97 8.71
N LEU A 121 -7.14 -11.84 9.98
CA LEU A 121 -8.42 -12.33 10.43
C LEU A 121 -9.44 -11.19 10.43
N PHE A 122 -10.72 -11.53 10.22
CA PHE A 122 -11.84 -10.65 10.41
C PHE A 122 -12.89 -11.29 11.34
N PRO A 123 -13.74 -10.51 12.02
CA PRO A 123 -14.72 -11.02 12.95
C PRO A 123 -15.73 -11.97 12.30
N SER A 124 -16.11 -13.02 12.99
CA SER A 124 -17.13 -13.97 12.51
C SER A 124 -18.50 -13.31 12.27
N SER A 125 -18.82 -12.23 13.00
CA SER A 125 -20.01 -11.42 12.77
C SER A 125 -20.05 -10.75 11.39
N PHE A 126 -18.89 -10.51 10.77
CA PHE A 126 -18.78 -9.91 9.44
C PHE A 126 -18.87 -10.93 8.30
N ARG A 127 -18.66 -12.21 8.58
CA ARG A 127 -18.67 -13.32 7.61
C ARG A 127 -19.92 -13.34 6.74
N GLY A 128 -21.12 -13.23 7.38
CA GLY A 128 -22.39 -13.28 6.64
C GLY A 128 -22.56 -12.12 5.68
N GLU A 129 -22.21 -10.92 6.10
CA GLU A 129 -22.29 -9.70 5.28
C GLU A 129 -21.32 -9.73 4.10
N LEU A 130 -20.08 -10.16 4.36
CA LEU A 130 -19.06 -10.32 3.30
C LEU A 130 -19.47 -11.40 2.30
N GLY A 131 -20.03 -12.53 2.78
CA GLY A 131 -20.54 -13.60 1.93
C GLY A 131 -21.69 -13.13 1.03
N GLN A 132 -22.65 -12.41 1.56
CA GLN A 132 -23.76 -11.82 0.79
C GLN A 132 -23.23 -10.83 -0.27
N TYR A 133 -22.25 -10.01 0.10
CA TYR A 133 -21.61 -9.10 -0.86
C TYR A 133 -20.95 -9.86 -2.02
N ILE A 134 -20.16 -10.89 -1.72
CA ILE A 134 -19.48 -11.70 -2.74
C ILE A 134 -20.50 -12.35 -3.68
N HIS A 135 -21.56 -12.93 -3.15
CA HIS A 135 -22.58 -13.62 -3.97
C HIS A 135 -23.48 -12.67 -4.75
N GLY A 136 -23.77 -11.49 -4.19
CA GLY A 136 -24.72 -10.55 -4.78
C GLY A 136 -24.13 -9.46 -5.68
N HIS A 137 -22.89 -9.06 -5.44
CA HIS A 137 -22.27 -7.90 -6.09
C HIS A 137 -21.07 -8.24 -6.96
N CYS A 138 -20.40 -9.36 -6.70
CA CYS A 138 -19.29 -9.76 -7.55
C CYS A 138 -19.83 -10.45 -8.82
N ALA A 139 -19.35 -10.00 -9.99
CA ALA A 139 -19.66 -10.65 -11.24
C ALA A 139 -19.18 -12.12 -11.21
N ARG A 140 -19.90 -13.01 -11.93
CA ARG A 140 -19.53 -14.45 -11.98
C ARG A 140 -18.09 -14.73 -12.42
N ARG A 141 -17.48 -13.78 -13.14
CA ARG A 141 -16.09 -13.86 -13.64
C ARG A 141 -15.16 -12.86 -12.96
N ALA A 142 -15.60 -12.22 -11.86
CA ALA A 142 -14.77 -11.29 -11.12
C ALA A 142 -13.54 -12.01 -10.56
N VAL A 143 -12.39 -11.41 -10.71
CA VAL A 143 -11.13 -11.88 -10.13
C VAL A 143 -10.86 -11.18 -8.81
N PHE A 144 -11.16 -9.89 -8.74
CA PHE A 144 -10.95 -9.06 -7.56
C PHE A 144 -12.23 -8.86 -6.78
N LEU A 145 -12.10 -8.73 -5.47
CA LEU A 145 -13.23 -8.46 -4.58
C LEU A 145 -13.89 -7.11 -4.90
N PHE A 146 -13.09 -6.12 -5.29
CA PHE A 146 -13.54 -4.79 -5.67
C PHE A 146 -13.07 -4.47 -7.08
N GLU A 147 -13.93 -4.72 -8.05
CA GLU A 147 -13.67 -4.35 -9.43
C GLU A 147 -14.21 -2.94 -9.71
N SER A 148 -13.37 -2.11 -10.32
CA SER A 148 -13.83 -0.83 -10.84
C SER A 148 -14.52 -1.07 -12.18
N ASN A 149 -15.75 -0.59 -12.35
CA ASN A 149 -16.49 -0.63 -13.63
C ASN A 149 -15.77 0.09 -14.79
N ARG A 150 -14.63 0.74 -14.53
CA ARG A 150 -13.82 1.39 -15.59
C ARG A 150 -13.07 0.41 -16.49
N LEU A 151 -12.93 -0.86 -16.10
CA LEU A 151 -12.21 -1.85 -16.92
C LEU A 151 -13.10 -2.63 -17.89
N MET A 152 -14.42 -2.38 -17.90
CA MET A 152 -15.35 -3.06 -18.83
C MET A 152 -15.59 -2.32 -20.15
N THR A 153 -14.99 -1.15 -20.39
CA THR A 153 -15.20 -0.36 -21.62
C THR A 153 -14.09 -0.50 -22.65
N ASP A 154 -13.00 -1.22 -22.37
CA ASP A 154 -11.87 -1.33 -23.30
C ASP A 154 -11.71 -2.71 -23.96
N VAL A 155 -12.79 -3.49 -24.06
CA VAL A 155 -12.82 -4.72 -24.87
C VAL A 155 -14.04 -4.66 -25.81
N SER A 156 -13.91 -3.87 -26.86
CA SER A 156 -14.75 -3.96 -28.06
C SER A 156 -13.88 -3.80 -29.28
#